data_17deebd5b31bb165cee07ae2116db017
#
_entry.id   17deebd5b31bb165cee07ae2116db017
#
_cell.length_a   1.000
_cell.length_b   1.000
_cell.length_c   1.000
_cell.angle_alpha   90.00
_cell.angle_beta   90.00
_cell.angle_gamma   90.00
#
_symmetry.space_group_name_H-M   'P 1'
#
loop_
_entity.id
_entity.type
_entity.pdbx_description
1 polymer ?
#
loop_
_entity_poly.entity_id
_entity_poly.type
_entity_poly.pdbx_seq_one_letter_code
_entity_poly.pdbx_strand_id
1 'polypeptide(L)'
;RLVHFTSKDLKKWEFKGDFWAPGIYTMFEMPEIFKMGDWWYLVFSEYSEGNKIHYRRSKNLYGPWEAPFDDAFDGRAYYAGRTAFDGERRVLFGWVPTRIDNDDKNAYLWGGTFVPHEVFQKEDGTLGVKPVDQMMEAFDGWKDLFNPCMKTIDTKEETLLCEDTGSIAAFKTTVKFEEGTKEFSIRFYKDEETEV
;
A
#
# COMPACT_ATOMS: atom_id res chain seq x y z
N ARG A 1 20.36 4.63 -8.16
CA ARG A 1 20.69 5.74 -7.23
C ARG A 1 19.74 6.90 -7.39
N LEU A 2 19.52 7.65 -6.31
CA LEU A 2 18.87 8.95 -6.32
C LEU A 2 19.92 10.04 -6.23
N VAL A 3 19.76 11.07 -7.02
CA VAL A 3 20.60 12.28 -6.99
C VAL A 3 19.75 13.47 -6.56
N HIS A 4 20.38 14.53 -6.06
CA HIS A 4 19.63 15.72 -5.71
C HIS A 4 20.27 17.01 -6.21
N PHE A 5 19.41 17.97 -6.38
CA PHE A 5 19.74 19.35 -6.75
C PHE A 5 19.13 20.30 -5.73
N THR A 6 19.74 21.43 -5.55
CA THR A 6 19.21 22.51 -4.71
C THR A 6 19.05 23.79 -5.52
N SER A 7 18.06 24.59 -5.16
CA SER A 7 17.85 25.90 -5.75
C SER A 7 17.37 26.90 -4.69
N LYS A 8 17.76 28.15 -4.82
CA LYS A 8 17.29 29.26 -3.99
C LYS A 8 16.12 30.04 -4.63
N ASP A 9 15.94 29.89 -5.93
CA ASP A 9 15.01 30.70 -6.72
C ASP A 9 14.13 29.88 -7.69
N LEU A 10 14.27 28.55 -7.67
CA LEU A 10 13.63 27.56 -8.57
C LEU A 10 13.96 27.76 -10.05
N LYS A 11 14.95 28.61 -10.36
CA LYS A 11 15.41 28.88 -11.73
C LYS A 11 16.82 28.34 -11.97
N LYS A 12 17.68 28.47 -11.00
CA LYS A 12 19.05 27.95 -11.04
C LYS A 12 19.19 26.81 -10.07
N TRP A 13 19.64 25.67 -10.58
CA TRP A 13 19.75 24.43 -9.82
C TRP A 13 21.21 23.99 -9.74
N GLU A 14 21.63 23.65 -8.56
CA GLU A 14 22.98 23.16 -8.28
C GLU A 14 22.92 21.67 -7.96
N PHE A 15 23.67 20.87 -8.71
CA PHE A 15 23.85 19.45 -8.45
C PHE A 15 24.65 19.23 -7.18
N LYS A 16 24.13 18.40 -6.27
CA LYS A 16 24.74 18.11 -4.97
C LYS A 16 25.27 16.68 -4.83
N GLY A 17 25.12 15.88 -5.87
CA GLY A 17 25.61 14.51 -5.87
C GLY A 17 24.54 13.50 -5.51
N ASP A 18 24.97 12.33 -5.06
CA ASP A 18 24.09 11.24 -4.67
C ASP A 18 23.35 11.61 -3.38
N PHE A 19 22.03 11.48 -3.41
CA PHE A 19 21.18 11.60 -2.23
C PHE A 19 21.09 10.27 -1.49
N TRP A 20 20.90 9.18 -2.24
CA TRP A 20 20.85 7.82 -1.73
C TRP A 20 21.24 6.83 -2.83
N ALA A 21 22.22 5.97 -2.54
CA ALA A 21 22.80 5.04 -3.50
C ALA A 21 23.05 3.67 -2.87
N PRO A 22 21.99 2.94 -2.44
CA PRO A 22 22.14 1.67 -1.72
C PRO A 22 22.54 0.50 -2.63
N GLY A 23 22.37 0.60 -3.95
CA GLY A 23 22.71 -0.47 -4.90
C GLY A 23 21.77 -1.69 -4.88
N ILE A 24 20.53 -1.52 -4.40
CA ILE A 24 19.58 -2.63 -4.21
C ILE A 24 18.61 -2.83 -5.37
N TYR A 25 18.22 -1.78 -6.07
CA TYR A 25 17.25 -1.88 -7.17
C TYR A 25 17.83 -1.31 -8.46
N THR A 26 17.34 -1.81 -9.58
CA THR A 26 17.71 -1.29 -10.91
C THR A 26 17.30 0.16 -11.07
N MET A 27 16.12 0.52 -10.57
CA MET A 27 15.58 1.87 -10.67
C MET A 27 14.80 2.26 -9.41
N PHE A 28 14.78 3.55 -9.14
CA PHE A 28 13.92 4.19 -8.15
C PHE A 28 13.08 5.21 -8.88
N GLU A 29 11.78 5.01 -8.92
CA GLU A 29 10.86 5.88 -9.62
C GLU A 29 10.01 6.70 -8.64
N MET A 30 9.56 7.85 -9.09
CA MET A 30 8.67 8.72 -8.33
C MET A 30 9.17 9.05 -6.90
N PRO A 31 10.48 9.29 -6.67
CA PRO A 31 10.98 9.53 -5.33
C PRO A 31 10.34 10.77 -4.71
N GLU A 32 9.96 10.65 -3.46
CA GLU A 32 9.39 11.71 -2.66
C GLU A 32 9.94 11.67 -1.24
N ILE A 33 10.16 12.84 -0.65
CA ILE A 33 10.60 12.97 0.73
C ILE A 33 9.63 13.85 1.49
N PHE A 34 9.23 13.39 2.67
CA PHE A 34 8.45 14.19 3.60
C PHE A 34 8.82 13.89 5.05
N LYS A 35 8.39 14.77 5.93
CA LYS A 35 8.51 14.58 7.37
C LYS A 35 7.14 14.33 7.98
N MET A 36 7.07 13.35 8.90
CA MET A 36 5.91 13.09 9.72
C MET A 36 6.38 12.75 11.14
N GLY A 37 5.90 13.49 12.13
CA GLY A 37 6.44 13.40 13.47
C GLY A 37 7.94 13.69 13.50
N ASP A 38 8.70 12.80 14.13
CA ASP A 38 10.15 12.90 14.28
C ASP A 38 10.94 12.22 13.16
N TRP A 39 10.26 11.69 12.15
CA TRP A 39 10.88 10.90 11.11
C TRP A 39 10.79 11.56 9.74
N TRP A 40 11.86 11.41 8.97
CA TRP A 40 11.86 11.62 7.53
C TRP A 40 11.54 10.30 6.81
N TYR A 41 10.76 10.40 5.77
CA TYR A 41 10.38 9.28 4.91
C TYR A 41 10.79 9.57 3.48
N LEU A 42 11.43 8.57 2.87
CA LEU A 42 11.73 8.52 1.45
C LEU A 42 10.83 7.47 0.83
N VAL A 43 9.88 7.88 0.02
CA VAL A 43 8.96 6.99 -0.71
C VAL A 43 9.43 6.88 -2.14
N PHE A 44 9.35 5.71 -2.72
CA PHE A 44 9.71 5.46 -4.11
C PHE A 44 9.02 4.19 -4.63
N SER A 45 8.88 4.09 -5.96
CA SER A 45 8.44 2.88 -6.63
C SER A 45 9.62 2.14 -7.24
N GLU A 46 9.56 0.83 -7.31
CA GLU A 46 10.51 -0.02 -8.00
C GLU A 46 9.78 -1.15 -8.75
N TYR A 47 10.30 -1.57 -9.88
CA TYR A 47 9.72 -2.64 -10.70
C TYR A 47 10.66 -3.83 -10.92
N SER A 48 11.87 -3.77 -10.40
CA SER A 48 12.88 -4.79 -10.64
C SER A 48 12.66 -6.07 -9.84
N GLU A 49 11.94 -5.99 -8.72
CA GLU A 49 11.70 -7.15 -7.85
C GLU A 49 10.22 -7.38 -7.56
N GLY A 50 9.45 -6.37 -7.20
CA GLY A 50 8.11 -6.57 -6.70
C GLY A 50 7.02 -5.70 -7.32
N ASN A 51 7.36 -4.73 -8.16
CA ASN A 51 6.41 -3.71 -8.63
C ASN A 51 5.66 -3.09 -7.46
N LYS A 52 6.38 -2.48 -6.53
CA LYS A 52 5.82 -1.96 -5.29
C LYS A 52 6.18 -0.50 -5.05
N ILE A 53 5.40 0.14 -4.21
CA ILE A 53 5.75 1.40 -3.58
C ILE A 53 6.38 1.10 -2.24
N HIS A 54 7.65 1.45 -2.08
CA HIS A 54 8.40 1.27 -0.85
C HIS A 54 8.61 2.58 -0.11
N TYR A 55 8.95 2.47 1.16
CA TYR A 55 9.48 3.60 1.92
C TYR A 55 10.72 3.23 2.72
N ARG A 56 11.47 4.25 3.03
CA ARG A 56 12.59 4.24 3.97
C ARG A 56 12.33 5.32 5.00
N ARG A 57 12.87 5.15 6.20
CA ARG A 57 12.76 6.16 7.25
C ARG A 57 14.12 6.54 7.78
N SER A 58 14.25 7.75 8.30
CA SER A 58 15.45 8.25 8.96
C SER A 58 15.12 9.36 9.96
N LYS A 59 15.96 9.52 10.98
CA LYS A 59 15.90 10.70 11.85
C LYS A 59 16.47 11.96 11.20
N ASN A 60 17.22 11.80 10.10
CA ASN A 60 17.86 12.91 9.39
C ASN A 60 17.48 12.91 7.91
N LEU A 61 17.35 14.10 7.33
CA LEU A 61 16.99 14.28 5.92
C LEU A 61 17.93 13.53 4.95
N TYR A 62 19.18 13.41 5.27
CA TYR A 62 20.19 12.75 4.43
C TYR A 62 20.54 11.34 4.87
N GLY A 63 19.70 10.75 5.75
CA GLY A 63 19.95 9.40 6.23
C GLY A 63 20.83 9.33 7.50
N PRO A 64 21.28 8.15 7.90
CA PRO A 64 21.08 6.89 7.19
C PRO A 64 19.62 6.49 7.05
N TRP A 65 19.29 5.92 5.90
CA TRP A 65 17.94 5.44 5.58
C TRP A 65 17.81 3.96 5.95
N GLU A 66 16.86 3.62 6.77
CA GLU A 66 16.55 2.26 7.20
C GLU A 66 15.27 1.74 6.55
N ALA A 67 15.26 0.45 6.23
CA ALA A 67 14.10 -0.28 5.76
C ALA A 67 13.43 -0.96 6.97
N PRO A 68 12.19 -0.63 7.33
CA PRO A 68 11.40 -1.45 8.25
C PRO A 68 11.16 -2.85 7.67
N PHE A 69 10.76 -3.78 8.51
CA PHE A 69 10.42 -5.14 8.08
C PHE A 69 9.31 -5.13 7.01
N ASP A 70 8.27 -4.34 7.26
CA ASP A 70 7.19 -4.07 6.30
C ASP A 70 7.40 -2.67 5.74
N ASP A 71 8.14 -2.58 4.65
CA ASP A 71 8.64 -1.35 4.04
C ASP A 71 7.90 -0.94 2.77
N ALA A 72 6.78 -1.60 2.47
CA ALA A 72 5.98 -1.36 1.29
C ALA A 72 4.55 -0.94 1.64
N PHE A 73 3.93 -0.20 0.74
CA PHE A 73 2.52 0.15 0.83
C PHE A 73 1.69 -0.78 -0.05
N ASP A 74 0.67 -1.40 0.55
CA ASP A 74 -0.22 -2.32 -0.14
C ASP A 74 0.52 -3.54 -0.73
N GLY A 75 -0.12 -4.24 -1.65
CA GLY A 75 0.40 -5.45 -2.26
C GLY A 75 1.27 -5.21 -3.48
N ARG A 76 1.64 -6.33 -4.12
CA ARG A 76 2.32 -6.32 -5.41
C ARG A 76 1.49 -5.57 -6.44
N ALA A 77 2.18 -4.81 -7.29
CA ALA A 77 1.62 -4.03 -8.38
C ALA A 77 0.85 -2.76 -7.99
N TYR A 78 0.73 -2.42 -6.71
CA TYR A 78 0.37 -1.06 -6.34
C TYR A 78 1.57 -0.15 -6.58
N TYR A 79 1.43 0.80 -7.53
CA TYR A 79 2.57 1.43 -8.16
C TYR A 79 2.45 2.94 -8.37
N ALA A 80 3.61 3.56 -8.70
CA ALA A 80 3.78 4.96 -9.04
C ALA A 80 3.21 5.94 -8.00
N GLY A 81 3.42 5.61 -6.72
CA GLY A 81 2.85 6.34 -5.59
C GLY A 81 3.45 7.72 -5.39
N ARG A 82 2.56 8.68 -5.14
CA ARG A 82 2.88 10.03 -4.68
C ARG A 82 1.97 10.39 -3.52
N THR A 83 2.48 11.14 -2.56
CA THR A 83 1.66 11.60 -1.46
C THR A 83 1.31 13.08 -1.58
N ALA A 84 0.20 13.47 -0.98
CA ALA A 84 -0.15 14.87 -0.75
C ALA A 84 -0.63 15.05 0.69
N PHE A 85 -0.31 16.20 1.29
CA PHE A 85 -0.78 16.58 2.62
C PHE A 85 -1.79 17.71 2.48
N ASP A 86 -3.01 17.50 3.00
CA ASP A 86 -4.10 18.46 2.91
C ASP A 86 -4.17 19.44 4.09
N GLY A 87 -3.21 19.35 5.01
CA GLY A 87 -3.17 20.13 6.27
C GLY A 87 -3.54 19.30 7.51
N GLU A 88 -4.18 18.17 7.32
CA GLU A 88 -4.60 17.26 8.38
C GLU A 88 -4.13 15.84 8.11
N ARG A 89 -4.37 15.34 6.89
CA ARG A 89 -4.10 13.97 6.46
C ARG A 89 -3.06 13.95 5.35
N ARG A 90 -2.32 12.86 5.29
CA ARG A 90 -1.47 12.56 4.13
C ARG A 90 -2.09 11.42 3.33
N VAL A 91 -2.33 11.65 2.07
CA VAL A 91 -2.93 10.67 1.16
C VAL A 91 -1.90 10.23 0.14
N LEU A 92 -1.71 8.93 0.01
CA LEU A 92 -0.90 8.29 -1.01
C LEU A 92 -1.79 7.96 -2.21
N PHE A 93 -1.39 8.42 -3.37
CA PHE A 93 -2.07 8.19 -4.64
C PHE A 93 -1.22 7.23 -5.48
N GLY A 94 -1.75 6.07 -5.74
CA GLY A 94 -1.14 5.06 -6.58
C GLY A 94 -2.19 4.41 -7.47
N TRP A 95 -1.78 3.41 -8.23
CA TRP A 95 -2.67 2.67 -9.12
C TRP A 95 -2.29 1.19 -9.18
N VAL A 96 -3.29 0.37 -9.43
CA VAL A 96 -3.15 -1.08 -9.63
C VAL A 96 -3.28 -1.36 -11.12
N PRO A 97 -2.25 -1.87 -11.79
CA PRO A 97 -2.30 -2.16 -13.22
C PRO A 97 -3.21 -3.34 -13.53
N THR A 98 -3.73 -3.36 -14.74
CA THR A 98 -4.49 -4.49 -15.26
C THR A 98 -3.54 -5.64 -15.58
N ARG A 99 -3.86 -6.84 -15.11
CA ARG A 99 -3.12 -8.05 -15.45
C ARG A 99 -3.40 -8.49 -16.89
N ILE A 100 -2.39 -9.01 -17.58
CA ILE A 100 -2.57 -9.66 -18.88
C ILE A 100 -2.99 -11.10 -18.63
N ASP A 101 -4.04 -11.55 -19.29
CA ASP A 101 -4.58 -12.92 -19.24
C ASP A 101 -4.94 -13.39 -17.82
N ASN A 102 -5.26 -12.45 -16.92
CA ASN A 102 -5.60 -12.73 -15.53
C ASN A 102 -4.52 -13.56 -14.79
N ASP A 103 -3.27 -13.44 -15.18
CA ASP A 103 -2.15 -14.19 -14.63
C ASP A 103 -1.27 -13.31 -13.73
N ASP A 104 -1.17 -13.66 -12.45
CA ASP A 104 -0.36 -12.95 -11.46
C ASP A 104 1.16 -13.04 -11.69
N LYS A 105 1.60 -13.96 -12.50
CA LYS A 105 3.03 -14.21 -12.76
C LYS A 105 3.56 -13.44 -13.96
N ASN A 106 2.68 -12.96 -14.81
CA ASN A 106 3.02 -12.34 -16.08
C ASN A 106 3.02 -10.81 -16.03
N ALA A 107 3.10 -10.23 -17.20
CA ALA A 107 3.19 -8.80 -17.40
C ALA A 107 1.87 -8.10 -17.08
N TYR A 108 2.01 -6.83 -16.72
CA TYR A 108 0.88 -5.93 -16.53
C TYR A 108 0.72 -5.00 -17.73
N LEU A 109 -0.52 -4.67 -18.05
CA LEU A 109 -0.82 -3.49 -18.83
C LEU A 109 -0.69 -2.28 -17.91
N TRP A 110 0.23 -1.39 -18.23
CA TRP A 110 0.43 -0.17 -17.46
C TRP A 110 -0.74 0.79 -17.66
N GLY A 111 -1.33 1.21 -16.57
CA GLY A 111 -2.61 1.88 -16.50
C GLY A 111 -3.65 0.96 -15.87
N GLY A 112 -4.49 1.49 -15.03
CA GLY A 112 -5.45 0.68 -14.31
C GLY A 112 -6.23 1.49 -13.30
N THR A 113 -6.67 0.85 -12.24
CA THR A 113 -7.51 1.47 -11.24
C THR A 113 -6.70 2.37 -10.31
N PHE A 114 -7.11 3.62 -10.21
CA PHE A 114 -6.59 4.56 -9.23
C PHE A 114 -7.05 4.16 -7.82
N VAL A 115 -6.10 4.08 -6.90
CA VAL A 115 -6.36 3.67 -5.51
C VAL A 115 -5.69 4.65 -4.54
N PRO A 116 -6.45 5.51 -3.86
CA PRO A 116 -5.93 6.36 -2.81
C PRO A 116 -5.96 5.66 -1.45
N HIS A 117 -4.92 5.90 -0.66
CA HIS A 117 -4.82 5.45 0.72
C HIS A 117 -4.46 6.61 1.64
N GLU A 118 -5.07 6.70 2.81
CA GLU A 118 -4.59 7.57 3.87
C GLU A 118 -3.39 6.93 4.56
N VAL A 119 -2.27 7.67 4.65
CA VAL A 119 -1.04 7.24 5.31
C VAL A 119 -1.06 7.68 6.75
N PHE A 120 -0.77 6.79 7.67
CA PHE A 120 -0.62 7.10 9.08
C PHE A 120 0.69 6.56 9.65
N GLN A 121 1.19 7.21 10.69
CA GLN A 121 2.38 6.79 11.41
C GLN A 121 1.99 5.99 12.64
N LYS A 122 2.62 4.84 12.82
CA LYS A 122 2.53 4.02 14.03
C LYS A 122 3.48 4.57 15.11
N GLU A 123 3.29 4.14 16.35
CA GLU A 123 4.08 4.60 17.50
C GLU A 123 5.59 4.37 17.33
N ASP A 124 5.97 3.29 16.68
CA ASP A 124 7.36 2.94 16.41
C ASP A 124 7.97 3.73 15.23
N GLY A 125 7.18 4.59 14.59
CA GLY A 125 7.59 5.36 13.41
C GLY A 125 7.52 4.59 12.10
N THR A 126 6.95 3.38 12.06
CA THR A 126 6.60 2.74 10.80
C THR A 126 5.32 3.35 10.22
N LEU A 127 5.15 3.25 8.91
CA LEU A 127 3.96 3.73 8.24
C LEU A 127 2.96 2.60 8.01
N GLY A 128 1.69 2.96 8.02
CA GLY A 128 0.58 2.12 7.60
C GLY A 128 -0.31 2.89 6.64
N VAL A 129 -1.18 2.17 5.96
CA VAL A 129 -2.22 2.75 5.11
C VAL A 129 -3.59 2.23 5.49
N LYS A 130 -4.61 3.04 5.22
CA LYS A 130 -6.02 2.69 5.36
C LYS A 130 -6.81 3.28 4.19
N PRO A 131 -7.99 2.75 3.87
CA PRO A 131 -8.89 3.39 2.92
C PRO A 131 -9.19 4.84 3.33
N VAL A 132 -9.34 5.71 2.34
CA VAL A 132 -9.80 7.09 2.58
C VAL A 132 -11.27 7.06 2.98
N ASP A 133 -11.65 7.76 4.05
CA ASP A 133 -13.00 7.71 4.60
C ASP A 133 -14.07 8.04 3.56
N GLN A 134 -13.85 9.02 2.69
CA GLN A 134 -14.77 9.40 1.63
C GLN A 134 -15.03 8.26 0.61
N MET A 135 -14.07 7.35 0.41
CA MET A 135 -14.31 6.16 -0.40
C MET A 135 -15.24 5.19 0.31
N MET A 136 -15.07 5.03 1.62
CA MET A 136 -15.92 4.13 2.40
C MET A 136 -17.34 4.68 2.54
N GLU A 137 -17.51 6.00 2.62
CA GLU A 137 -18.81 6.67 2.62
C GLU A 137 -19.59 6.49 1.31
N ALA A 138 -18.91 6.20 0.19
CA ALA A 138 -19.56 5.91 -1.09
C ALA A 138 -20.27 4.55 -1.11
N PHE A 139 -19.96 3.66 -0.17
CA PHE A 139 -20.66 2.41 0.01
C PHE A 139 -21.79 2.59 1.02
N ASP A 140 -23.00 2.34 0.58
CA ASP A 140 -24.21 2.35 1.43
C ASP A 140 -24.71 0.91 1.66
N GLY A 141 -25.73 0.79 2.50
CA GLY A 141 -26.40 -0.50 2.70
C GLY A 141 -25.55 -1.57 3.38
N TRP A 142 -24.65 -1.18 4.29
CA TRP A 142 -23.85 -2.12 5.08
C TRP A 142 -24.73 -3.20 5.71
N LYS A 143 -24.35 -4.45 5.54
CA LYS A 143 -25.01 -5.62 6.11
C LYS A 143 -24.06 -6.39 6.99
N ASP A 144 -24.53 -6.80 8.17
CA ASP A 144 -23.82 -7.75 8.98
C ASP A 144 -23.97 -9.16 8.37
N LEU A 145 -22.86 -9.81 8.08
CA LEU A 145 -22.87 -11.16 7.51
C LEU A 145 -23.19 -12.23 8.54
N PHE A 146 -23.06 -11.90 9.83
CA PHE A 146 -23.34 -12.79 10.93
C PHE A 146 -24.29 -12.17 11.96
N ASN A 147 -25.17 -13.00 12.49
CA ASN A 147 -26.03 -12.63 13.62
C ASN A 147 -25.92 -13.72 14.71
N PRO A 148 -25.24 -13.48 15.86
CA PRO A 148 -24.53 -12.23 16.22
C PRO A 148 -23.32 -11.95 15.31
N CYS A 149 -22.91 -10.70 15.21
CA CYS A 149 -21.81 -10.21 14.38
C CYS A 149 -20.42 -10.75 14.79
N MET A 150 -20.38 -11.91 15.39
CA MET A 150 -19.15 -12.58 15.79
C MET A 150 -19.30 -14.09 15.55
N LYS A 151 -18.31 -14.66 14.90
CA LYS A 151 -18.21 -16.11 14.66
C LYS A 151 -16.81 -16.59 14.95
N THR A 152 -16.71 -17.62 15.74
CA THR A 152 -15.46 -18.36 15.89
C THR A 152 -15.37 -19.42 14.81
N ILE A 153 -14.27 -19.44 14.08
CA ILE A 153 -13.99 -20.43 13.04
C ILE A 153 -12.75 -21.21 13.52
N ASP A 154 -12.96 -22.50 13.80
CA ASP A 154 -11.91 -23.43 14.19
C ASP A 154 -11.99 -24.66 13.27
N THR A 155 -11.52 -24.48 12.04
CA THR A 155 -11.57 -25.53 11.04
C THR A 155 -10.49 -25.30 9.98
N LYS A 156 -10.10 -26.37 9.30
CA LYS A 156 -9.28 -26.31 8.09
C LYS A 156 -10.14 -26.19 6.82
N GLU A 157 -11.46 -26.29 6.98
CA GLU A 157 -12.38 -26.19 5.88
C GLU A 157 -12.82 -24.75 5.66
N GLU A 158 -13.12 -24.40 4.44
CA GLU A 158 -13.66 -23.10 4.10
C GLU A 158 -15.05 -22.90 4.67
N THR A 159 -15.30 -21.72 5.17
CA THR A 159 -16.61 -21.32 5.65
C THR A 159 -17.15 -20.23 4.74
N LEU A 160 -18.27 -20.50 4.08
CA LEU A 160 -18.96 -19.50 3.26
C LEU A 160 -19.44 -18.34 4.14
N LEU A 161 -19.02 -17.12 3.80
CA LEU A 161 -19.41 -15.91 4.50
C LEU A 161 -20.61 -15.23 3.84
N CYS A 162 -20.63 -15.20 2.51
CA CYS A 162 -21.68 -14.56 1.73
C CYS A 162 -21.74 -15.21 0.34
N GLU A 163 -22.94 -15.46 -0.16
CA GLU A 163 -23.15 -16.06 -1.48
C GLU A 163 -23.03 -15.04 -2.62
N ASP A 164 -23.38 -13.78 -2.36
CA ASP A 164 -23.33 -12.71 -3.36
C ASP A 164 -22.92 -11.39 -2.71
N THR A 165 -21.77 -10.91 -3.08
CA THR A 165 -21.25 -9.58 -2.67
C THR A 165 -21.48 -8.52 -3.73
N GLY A 166 -21.98 -8.89 -4.92
CA GLY A 166 -21.98 -8.03 -6.09
C GLY A 166 -20.57 -7.82 -6.66
N SER A 167 -20.49 -7.14 -7.78
CA SER A 167 -19.22 -6.87 -8.48
C SER A 167 -18.43 -5.69 -7.88
N ILE A 168 -19.09 -4.85 -7.09
CA ILE A 168 -18.49 -3.70 -6.40
C ILE A 168 -18.95 -3.75 -4.95
N ALA A 169 -18.02 -4.05 -4.05
CA ALA A 169 -18.32 -4.21 -2.64
C ALA A 169 -17.17 -3.70 -1.76
N ALA A 170 -17.50 -3.25 -0.57
CA ALA A 170 -16.53 -3.04 0.50
C ALA A 170 -16.77 -4.08 1.60
N PHE A 171 -15.70 -4.66 2.11
CA PHE A 171 -15.73 -5.62 3.18
C PHE A 171 -14.94 -5.09 4.39
N LYS A 172 -15.56 -5.13 5.56
CA LYS A 172 -14.93 -4.71 6.80
C LYS A 172 -15.12 -5.79 7.86
N THR A 173 -14.03 -6.22 8.45
CA THR A 173 -14.06 -7.19 9.54
C THR A 173 -12.94 -6.93 10.54
N THR A 174 -13.12 -7.43 11.74
CA THR A 174 -12.06 -7.55 12.75
C THR A 174 -11.80 -9.01 12.99
N VAL A 175 -10.57 -9.43 12.82
CA VAL A 175 -10.14 -10.80 13.06
C VAL A 175 -9.31 -10.85 14.33
N LYS A 176 -9.66 -11.76 15.22
CA LYS A 176 -8.88 -12.06 16.42
C LYS A 176 -8.34 -13.47 16.29
N PHE A 177 -7.03 -13.59 16.35
CA PHE A 177 -6.35 -14.88 16.32
C PHE A 177 -6.23 -15.44 17.74
N GLU A 178 -6.58 -16.71 17.90
CA GLU A 178 -6.30 -17.46 19.10
C GLU A 178 -4.88 -18.04 19.05
N GLU A 179 -4.32 -18.36 20.22
CA GLU A 179 -3.02 -18.99 20.31
C GLU A 179 -2.99 -20.31 19.50
N GLY A 180 -1.98 -20.46 18.65
CA GLY A 180 -1.84 -21.62 17.79
C GLY A 180 -2.45 -21.47 16.39
N THR A 181 -3.11 -20.36 16.06
CA THR A 181 -3.56 -20.07 14.68
C THR A 181 -2.35 -20.05 13.74
N LYS A 182 -2.38 -20.86 12.70
CA LYS A 182 -1.27 -21.01 11.75
C LYS A 182 -1.49 -20.23 10.46
N GLU A 183 -2.74 -20.14 10.03
CA GLU A 183 -3.09 -19.56 8.74
C GLU A 183 -4.48 -18.93 8.81
N PHE A 184 -4.65 -17.86 8.05
CA PHE A 184 -5.92 -17.20 7.82
C PHE A 184 -5.95 -16.68 6.39
N SER A 185 -7.04 -16.93 5.70
CA SER A 185 -7.28 -16.38 4.37
C SER A 185 -8.75 -15.98 4.20
N ILE A 186 -8.99 -15.00 3.35
CA ILE A 186 -10.32 -14.66 2.84
C ILE A 186 -10.23 -14.83 1.33
N ARG A 187 -11.15 -15.61 0.76
CA ARG A 187 -11.19 -15.87 -0.67
C ARG A 187 -12.42 -15.21 -1.28
N PHE A 188 -12.20 -14.57 -2.41
CA PHE A 188 -13.24 -13.99 -3.23
C PHE A 188 -13.32 -14.79 -4.53
N TYR A 189 -14.50 -15.30 -4.86
CA TYR A 189 -14.75 -16.06 -6.07
C TYR A 189 -15.75 -15.31 -6.94
N LYS A 190 -15.50 -15.30 -8.23
CA LYS A 190 -16.43 -14.79 -9.22
C LYS A 190 -17.42 -15.86 -9.64
N ASP A 191 -16.95 -17.08 -9.74
CA ASP A 191 -17.67 -18.32 -10.04
C ASP A 191 -16.82 -19.51 -9.54
N GLU A 192 -17.25 -20.73 -9.75
CA GLU A 192 -16.53 -21.93 -9.32
C GLU A 192 -15.16 -22.11 -9.98
N GLU A 193 -14.85 -21.37 -11.04
CA GLU A 193 -13.62 -21.51 -11.82
C GLU A 193 -12.62 -20.35 -11.62
N THR A 194 -13.05 -19.24 -11.02
CA THR A 194 -12.23 -18.02 -10.96
C THR A 194 -12.03 -17.53 -9.52
N GLU A 195 -10.85 -17.74 -8.96
CA GLU A 195 -10.37 -17.06 -7.74
C GLU A 195 -9.96 -15.61 -8.07
N VAL A 196 -10.38 -14.68 -7.25
CA VAL A 196 -9.96 -13.27 -7.30
C VAL A 196 -9.10 -12.94 -6.08
#